data_a0725aa4b266790cb645cdd8c316b4a7
#
_entry.id   a0725aa4b266790cb645cdd8c316b4a7
#
_cell.length_a   1.000
_cell.length_b   1.000
_cell.length_c   1.000
_cell.angle_alpha   90.00
_cell.angle_beta   90.00
_cell.angle_gamma   90.00
#
_symmetry.space_group_name_H-M   'P 1'
#
loop_
_entity.id
_entity.type
_entity.pdbx_description
1 polymer ?
#
loop_
_entity_poly.entity_id
_entity_poly.type
_entity_poly.pdbx_seq_one_letter_code
_entity_poly.pdbx_strand_id
1 'polypeptide(L)'
;MLVLVALAASSCVTMAPISTVGGGLECQGRKSARATVILEAGAFGGAADWSLVAEDLAAKGKVCAYDRDGIGLAGIHDLDRSPVAIARRLGALVAQEEGDAPVILAGHSNGGLYVEAFARLWPARTAGLVLVDAVGTDASDQPLALADLKREARLAGFTPFARAVGLTRLVPLLDDISPTAEAAARRRRAWTGRASIRAALQEERAFLPGLAAVDALPPLRPAIPVAVIVASRAPDKPLDRAWRAAEVAPAGRACRALVLDVFASHTSILDAQRGDVAEAVGWVAGEQPGEGVQRC
;
A
#
# COMPACT_ATOMS: atom_id res chain seq x y z
N MET A 1 33.54 50.60 4.42
CA MET A 1 32.79 49.52 5.10
C MET A 1 31.76 48.96 4.11
N LEU A 2 32.19 47.96 3.35
CA LEU A 2 31.33 47.31 2.35
C LEU A 2 30.57 46.16 3.06
N VAL A 3 29.23 46.23 3.06
CA VAL A 3 28.34 45.15 3.54
C VAL A 3 28.08 44.24 2.34
N LEU A 4 28.63 43.03 2.36
CA LEU A 4 28.28 41.97 1.43
C LEU A 4 26.95 41.36 1.90
N VAL A 5 25.91 41.61 1.14
CA VAL A 5 24.62 40.88 1.29
C VAL A 5 24.75 39.55 0.53
N ALA A 6 24.89 38.46 1.28
CA ALA A 6 24.80 37.11 0.71
C ALA A 6 23.34 36.78 0.37
N LEU A 7 23.00 36.76 -0.90
CA LEU A 7 21.76 36.21 -1.41
C LEU A 7 21.78 34.69 -1.24
N ALA A 8 21.05 34.18 -0.23
CA ALA A 8 20.75 32.79 -0.13
C ALA A 8 19.79 32.41 -1.28
N ALA A 9 20.30 31.68 -2.28
CA ALA A 9 19.48 31.07 -3.30
C ALA A 9 18.66 29.94 -2.64
N SER A 10 17.41 30.21 -2.31
CA SER A 10 16.42 29.18 -2.01
C SER A 10 16.21 28.36 -3.29
N SER A 11 16.79 27.17 -3.31
CA SER A 11 16.50 26.17 -4.33
C SER A 11 15.04 25.74 -4.12
N CYS A 12 14.10 26.39 -4.82
CA CYS A 12 12.77 25.83 -5.01
C CYS A 12 12.95 24.50 -5.74
N VAL A 13 12.85 23.41 -5.00
CA VAL A 13 12.65 22.07 -5.60
C VAL A 13 11.28 22.11 -6.25
N THR A 14 11.24 22.39 -7.53
CA THR A 14 10.04 22.25 -8.36
C THR A 14 9.74 20.76 -8.39
N MET A 15 8.76 20.33 -7.59
CA MET A 15 8.22 18.97 -7.69
C MET A 15 7.71 18.75 -9.11
N ALA A 16 8.07 17.62 -9.71
CA ALA A 16 7.52 17.26 -11.00
C ALA A 16 5.99 17.16 -10.88
N PRO A 17 5.23 17.63 -11.88
CA PRO A 17 3.78 17.56 -11.83
C PRO A 17 3.33 16.10 -11.72
N ILE A 18 2.25 15.88 -10.96
CA ILE A 18 1.60 14.55 -10.85
C ILE A 18 1.07 14.20 -12.25
N SER A 19 1.49 13.06 -12.79
CA SER A 19 0.96 12.50 -14.02
C SER A 19 0.03 11.32 -13.72
N THR A 20 -1.06 11.18 -14.48
CA THR A 20 -1.99 10.04 -14.38
C THR A 20 -1.85 9.15 -15.60
N VAL A 21 -1.63 7.86 -15.36
CA VAL A 21 -1.53 6.84 -16.42
C VAL A 21 -2.75 5.93 -16.35
N GLY A 22 -3.44 5.77 -17.45
CA GLY A 22 -4.60 4.89 -17.55
C GLY A 22 -5.75 5.24 -16.58
N GLY A 23 -5.73 6.45 -16.00
CA GLY A 23 -6.76 6.93 -15.08
C GLY A 23 -6.74 6.36 -13.66
N GLY A 24 -5.73 5.55 -13.28
CA GLY A 24 -5.67 4.92 -11.97
C GLY A 24 -4.29 4.94 -11.30
N LEU A 25 -3.22 5.21 -12.02
CA LEU A 25 -1.87 5.28 -11.48
C LEU A 25 -1.39 6.75 -11.48
N GLU A 26 -1.13 7.29 -10.30
CA GLU A 26 -0.66 8.65 -10.10
C GLU A 26 0.82 8.65 -9.72
N CYS A 27 1.65 9.20 -10.61
CA CYS A 27 3.09 9.19 -10.48
C CYS A 27 3.64 10.58 -10.16
N GLN A 28 4.66 10.62 -9.29
CA GLN A 28 5.42 11.81 -8.94
C GLN A 28 6.90 11.46 -8.75
N GLY A 29 7.74 12.47 -8.62
CA GLY A 29 9.19 12.29 -8.60
C GLY A 29 9.76 12.04 -10.00
N ARG A 30 11.07 11.81 -10.08
CA ARG A 30 11.79 11.56 -11.34
C ARG A 30 12.37 10.17 -11.34
N LYS A 31 12.47 9.54 -12.51
CA LYS A 31 13.26 8.31 -12.66
C LYS A 31 14.67 8.52 -12.15
N SER A 32 15.15 7.57 -11.37
CA SER A 32 16.49 7.51 -10.81
C SER A 32 17.09 6.12 -11.02
N ALA A 33 18.24 5.83 -10.44
CA ALA A 33 18.80 4.47 -10.44
C ALA A 33 17.94 3.48 -9.63
N ARG A 34 17.13 3.99 -8.68
CA ARG A 34 16.17 3.19 -7.93
C ARG A 34 15.00 2.77 -8.82
N ALA A 35 14.55 1.54 -8.67
CA ALA A 35 13.32 1.06 -9.28
C ALA A 35 12.13 1.93 -8.86
N THR A 36 11.18 2.17 -9.77
CA THR A 36 9.94 2.89 -9.47
C THR A 36 9.18 2.18 -8.35
N VAL A 37 8.69 2.95 -7.39
CA VAL A 37 7.89 2.43 -6.27
C VAL A 37 6.41 2.52 -6.61
N ILE A 38 5.68 1.42 -6.43
CA ILE A 38 4.23 1.34 -6.63
C ILE A 38 3.57 1.16 -5.27
N LEU A 39 2.62 2.04 -4.94
CA LEU A 39 1.92 2.09 -3.66
C LEU A 39 0.47 1.61 -3.83
N GLU A 40 0.09 0.57 -3.11
CA GLU A 40 -1.23 -0.06 -3.15
C GLU A 40 -1.94 0.08 -1.80
N ALA A 41 -3.10 0.72 -1.80
CA ALA A 41 -3.85 1.02 -0.58
C ALA A 41 -4.69 -0.17 -0.09
N GLY A 42 -5.09 -0.09 1.18
CA GLY A 42 -5.99 -1.03 1.83
C GLY A 42 -7.45 -0.93 1.39
N ALA A 43 -8.32 -1.58 2.15
CA ALA A 43 -9.77 -1.52 1.96
C ALA A 43 -10.29 -0.09 2.00
N PHE A 44 -11.20 0.26 1.09
CA PHE A 44 -11.78 1.61 0.95
C PHE A 44 -10.77 2.73 0.66
N GLY A 45 -9.48 2.42 0.63
CA GLY A 45 -8.39 3.36 0.40
C GLY A 45 -7.99 3.50 -1.07
N GLY A 46 -7.17 4.52 -1.36
CA GLY A 46 -6.62 4.81 -2.67
C GLY A 46 -5.32 5.61 -2.60
N ALA A 47 -4.89 6.19 -3.71
CA ALA A 47 -3.64 6.94 -3.82
C ALA A 47 -3.49 8.05 -2.76
N ALA A 48 -4.61 8.66 -2.34
CA ALA A 48 -4.60 9.73 -1.33
C ALA A 48 -4.12 9.27 0.06
N ASP A 49 -4.25 7.98 0.40
CA ASP A 49 -3.79 7.46 1.69
C ASP A 49 -2.27 7.42 1.79
N TRP A 50 -1.61 7.34 0.65
CA TRP A 50 -0.16 7.31 0.52
C TRP A 50 0.50 8.68 0.33
N SER A 51 -0.27 9.78 0.36
CA SER A 51 0.21 11.10 -0.06
C SER A 51 1.48 11.56 0.65
N LEU A 52 1.60 11.36 1.98
CA LEU A 52 2.79 11.73 2.75
C LEU A 52 4.00 10.83 2.44
N VAL A 53 3.78 9.53 2.36
CA VAL A 53 4.82 8.56 1.98
C VAL A 53 5.29 8.82 0.55
N ALA A 54 4.37 9.09 -0.36
CA ALA A 54 4.69 9.38 -1.75
C ALA A 54 5.50 10.66 -1.90
N GLU A 55 5.22 11.70 -1.10
CA GLU A 55 6.03 12.93 -1.04
C GLU A 55 7.48 12.64 -0.63
N ASP A 56 7.69 11.89 0.45
CA ASP A 56 9.02 11.53 0.94
C ASP A 56 9.79 10.67 -0.09
N LEU A 57 9.12 9.73 -0.74
CA LEU A 57 9.72 8.85 -1.75
C LEU A 57 10.04 9.60 -3.06
N ALA A 58 9.20 10.56 -3.46
CA ALA A 58 9.37 11.35 -4.69
C ALA A 58 10.66 12.18 -4.68
N ALA A 59 11.15 12.56 -3.49
CA ALA A 59 12.44 13.24 -3.33
C ALA A 59 13.63 12.37 -3.75
N LYS A 60 13.50 11.03 -3.69
CA LYS A 60 14.56 10.06 -3.96
C LYS A 60 14.41 9.34 -5.31
N GLY A 61 13.22 9.35 -5.92
CA GLY A 61 12.98 8.66 -7.17
C GLY A 61 11.51 8.70 -7.59
N LYS A 62 11.18 7.98 -8.67
CA LYS A 62 9.80 7.89 -9.13
C LYS A 62 8.97 7.00 -8.21
N VAL A 63 7.78 7.47 -7.87
CA VAL A 63 6.77 6.77 -7.08
C VAL A 63 5.40 6.95 -7.70
N CYS A 64 4.62 5.89 -7.75
CA CYS A 64 3.27 5.89 -8.28
C CYS A 64 2.31 5.28 -7.26
N ALA A 65 1.25 5.98 -6.91
CA ALA A 65 0.18 5.48 -6.07
C ALA A 65 -1.02 5.05 -6.91
N TYR A 66 -1.65 3.94 -6.56
CA TYR A 66 -2.72 3.34 -7.35
C TYR A 66 -4.11 3.67 -6.78
N ASP A 67 -4.92 4.28 -7.62
CA ASP A 67 -6.38 4.35 -7.41
C ASP A 67 -7.03 3.20 -8.18
N ARG A 68 -7.62 2.24 -7.49
CA ARG A 68 -8.35 1.13 -8.11
C ARG A 68 -9.64 1.62 -8.78
N ASP A 69 -10.10 0.90 -9.79
CA ASP A 69 -11.30 1.29 -10.56
C ASP A 69 -12.47 1.69 -9.64
N GLY A 70 -13.02 2.87 -9.85
CA GLY A 70 -14.09 3.47 -9.06
C GLY A 70 -13.67 4.10 -7.72
N ILE A 71 -12.39 4.07 -7.38
CA ILE A 71 -11.82 4.71 -6.18
C ILE A 71 -10.98 5.91 -6.61
N GLY A 72 -10.96 6.95 -5.79
CA GLY A 72 -10.15 8.14 -6.03
C GLY A 72 -10.47 8.83 -7.35
N LEU A 73 -9.47 8.97 -8.22
CA LEU A 73 -9.59 9.58 -9.55
C LEU A 73 -9.78 8.53 -10.67
N ALA A 74 -9.72 7.23 -10.35
CA ALA A 74 -9.91 6.19 -11.35
C ALA A 74 -11.35 6.17 -11.88
N GLY A 75 -11.48 5.87 -13.17
CA GLY A 75 -12.77 5.66 -13.82
C GLY A 75 -13.55 4.50 -13.22
N ILE A 76 -14.87 4.50 -13.44
CA ILE A 76 -15.74 3.40 -12.99
C ILE A 76 -15.82 2.39 -14.13
N HIS A 77 -15.30 1.18 -13.88
CA HIS A 77 -15.43 0.05 -14.78
C HIS A 77 -16.12 -1.11 -14.06
N ASP A 78 -16.93 -1.85 -14.76
CA ASP A 78 -17.55 -3.09 -14.22
C ASP A 78 -16.58 -4.25 -14.45
N LEU A 79 -15.60 -4.35 -13.55
CA LEU A 79 -14.51 -5.32 -13.64
C LEU A 79 -14.59 -6.34 -12.50
N ASP A 80 -13.97 -7.50 -12.72
CA ASP A 80 -13.65 -8.44 -11.65
C ASP A 80 -12.73 -7.74 -10.63
N ARG A 81 -13.15 -7.77 -9.36
CA ARG A 81 -12.45 -7.14 -8.23
C ARG A 81 -11.79 -8.16 -7.30
N SER A 82 -11.57 -9.37 -7.82
CA SER A 82 -10.75 -10.34 -7.09
C SER A 82 -9.31 -9.84 -6.96
N PRO A 83 -8.58 -10.22 -5.90
CA PRO A 83 -7.18 -9.82 -5.71
C PRO A 83 -6.29 -10.10 -6.92
N VAL A 84 -6.48 -11.23 -7.59
CA VAL A 84 -5.73 -11.58 -8.80
C VAL A 84 -6.09 -10.66 -9.97
N ALA A 85 -7.34 -10.28 -10.12
CA ALA A 85 -7.78 -9.34 -11.16
C ALA A 85 -7.26 -7.92 -10.91
N ILE A 86 -7.27 -7.46 -9.65
CA ILE A 86 -6.67 -6.19 -9.24
C ILE A 86 -5.17 -6.17 -9.55
N ALA A 87 -4.44 -7.23 -9.17
CA ALA A 87 -3.01 -7.37 -9.48
C ALA A 87 -2.74 -7.34 -10.99
N ARG A 88 -3.58 -8.00 -11.80
CA ARG A 88 -3.45 -7.97 -13.27
C ARG A 88 -3.70 -6.59 -13.85
N ARG A 89 -4.68 -5.87 -13.33
CA ARG A 89 -4.96 -4.49 -13.74
C ARG A 89 -3.78 -3.57 -13.41
N LEU A 90 -3.28 -3.65 -12.18
CA LEU A 90 -2.07 -2.94 -11.77
C LEU A 90 -0.88 -3.29 -12.67
N GLY A 91 -0.69 -4.58 -12.97
CA GLY A 91 0.38 -5.05 -13.87
C GLY A 91 0.30 -4.46 -15.27
N ALA A 92 -0.91 -4.27 -15.82
CA ALA A 92 -1.10 -3.62 -17.11
C ALA A 92 -0.74 -2.11 -17.05
N LEU A 93 -1.13 -1.40 -15.99
CA LEU A 93 -0.78 0.01 -15.80
C LEU A 93 0.72 0.20 -15.58
N VAL A 94 1.34 -0.66 -14.77
CA VAL A 94 2.80 -0.65 -14.57
C VAL A 94 3.54 -0.97 -15.87
N ALA A 95 3.00 -1.84 -16.73
CA ALA A 95 3.58 -2.11 -18.05
C ALA A 95 3.53 -0.89 -18.98
N GLN A 96 2.45 -0.13 -18.94
CA GLN A 96 2.33 1.12 -19.69
C GLN A 96 3.32 2.19 -19.22
N GLU A 97 3.57 2.28 -17.91
CA GLU A 97 4.40 3.31 -17.31
C GLU A 97 5.89 2.96 -17.31
N GLU A 98 6.24 1.71 -17.04
CA GLU A 98 7.62 1.25 -16.81
C GLU A 98 8.11 0.21 -17.85
N GLY A 99 7.23 -0.26 -18.75
CA GLY A 99 7.55 -1.37 -19.62
C GLY A 99 7.79 -2.66 -18.84
N ASP A 100 8.89 -3.36 -19.13
CA ASP A 100 9.30 -4.57 -18.43
C ASP A 100 10.24 -4.32 -17.26
N ALA A 101 10.54 -3.05 -16.93
CA ALA A 101 11.43 -2.73 -15.82
C ALA A 101 10.84 -3.23 -14.49
N PRO A 102 11.68 -3.81 -13.60
CA PRO A 102 11.21 -4.23 -12.30
C PRO A 102 10.88 -3.04 -11.41
N VAL A 103 9.83 -3.19 -10.58
CA VAL A 103 9.33 -2.17 -9.66
C VAL A 103 9.38 -2.67 -8.22
N ILE A 104 9.48 -1.76 -7.27
CA ILE A 104 9.26 -2.04 -5.85
C ILE A 104 7.77 -1.87 -5.59
N LEU A 105 7.17 -2.86 -4.94
CA LEU A 105 5.76 -2.86 -4.56
C LEU A 105 5.61 -2.61 -3.08
N ALA A 106 4.79 -1.66 -2.68
CA ALA A 106 4.42 -1.44 -1.29
C ALA A 106 2.90 -1.56 -1.13
N GLY A 107 2.45 -2.43 -0.22
CA GLY A 107 1.04 -2.67 0.04
C GLY A 107 0.69 -2.48 1.51
N HIS A 108 -0.39 -1.73 1.78
CA HIS A 108 -0.94 -1.54 3.12
C HIS A 108 -2.22 -2.35 3.28
N SER A 109 -2.41 -3.00 4.45
CA SER A 109 -3.65 -3.71 4.74
C SER A 109 -4.02 -4.72 3.63
N ASN A 110 -5.24 -4.70 3.09
CA ASN A 110 -5.68 -5.52 1.95
C ASN A 110 -4.80 -5.34 0.70
N GLY A 111 -4.17 -4.18 0.53
CA GLY A 111 -3.21 -3.92 -0.55
C GLY A 111 -2.00 -4.87 -0.54
N GLY A 112 -1.66 -5.43 0.63
CA GLY A 112 -0.63 -6.46 0.77
C GLY A 112 -0.91 -7.68 -0.10
N LEU A 113 -2.15 -8.19 -0.08
CA LEU A 113 -2.55 -9.33 -0.90
C LEU A 113 -2.49 -9.03 -2.40
N TYR A 114 -2.80 -7.79 -2.80
CA TYR A 114 -2.77 -7.38 -4.21
C TYR A 114 -1.34 -7.29 -4.74
N VAL A 115 -0.42 -6.71 -3.97
CA VAL A 115 1.00 -6.64 -4.36
C VAL A 115 1.69 -8.01 -4.23
N GLU A 116 1.28 -8.86 -3.30
CA GLU A 116 1.73 -10.26 -3.23
C GLU A 116 1.31 -11.02 -4.49
N ALA A 117 0.05 -10.89 -4.92
CA ALA A 117 -0.42 -11.49 -6.17
C ALA A 117 0.37 -10.99 -7.39
N PHE A 118 0.68 -9.69 -7.46
CA PHE A 118 1.53 -9.14 -8.52
C PHE A 118 2.92 -9.80 -8.50
N ALA A 119 3.58 -9.85 -7.35
CA ALA A 119 4.92 -10.40 -7.20
C ALA A 119 4.99 -11.90 -7.56
N ARG A 120 3.94 -12.65 -7.27
CA ARG A 120 3.81 -14.07 -7.65
C ARG A 120 3.56 -14.25 -9.14
N LEU A 121 2.76 -13.36 -9.78
CA LEU A 121 2.48 -13.39 -11.22
C LEU A 121 3.70 -12.96 -12.06
N TRP A 122 4.42 -11.94 -11.61
CA TRP A 122 5.55 -11.36 -12.37
C TRP A 122 6.80 -11.20 -11.50
N PRO A 123 7.41 -12.30 -11.04
CA PRO A 123 8.57 -12.23 -10.16
C PRO A 123 9.78 -11.54 -10.80
N ALA A 124 9.94 -11.60 -12.12
CA ALA A 124 11.01 -10.90 -12.84
C ALA A 124 10.79 -9.37 -12.90
N ARG A 125 9.56 -8.91 -12.72
CA ARG A 125 9.19 -7.50 -12.69
C ARG A 125 9.04 -6.95 -11.25
N THR A 126 9.44 -7.73 -10.25
CA THR A 126 9.39 -7.34 -8.84
C THR A 126 10.80 -7.19 -8.30
N ALA A 127 11.25 -5.95 -8.09
CA ALA A 127 12.53 -5.62 -7.50
C ALA A 127 12.54 -5.81 -5.98
N GLY A 128 11.38 -5.72 -5.34
CA GLY A 128 11.20 -5.92 -3.90
C GLY A 128 9.77 -5.70 -3.44
N LEU A 129 9.48 -6.12 -2.22
CA LEU A 129 8.16 -6.09 -1.62
C LEU A 129 8.22 -5.43 -0.24
N VAL A 130 7.39 -4.42 0.00
CA VAL A 130 7.21 -3.76 1.30
C VAL A 130 5.76 -3.98 1.75
N LEU A 131 5.57 -4.64 2.87
CA LEU A 131 4.27 -5.00 3.44
C LEU A 131 4.05 -4.16 4.70
N VAL A 132 3.08 -3.25 4.66
CA VAL A 132 2.82 -2.30 5.76
C VAL A 132 1.54 -2.70 6.46
N ASP A 133 1.65 -3.30 7.65
CA ASP A 133 0.55 -3.87 8.43
C ASP A 133 -0.45 -4.61 7.53
N ALA A 134 0.09 -5.49 6.72
CA ALA A 134 -0.51 -5.99 5.49
C ALA A 134 -1.15 -7.37 5.67
N VAL A 135 -2.27 -7.58 4.99
CA VAL A 135 -2.88 -8.90 4.86
C VAL A 135 -2.27 -9.63 3.67
N GLY A 136 -1.75 -10.83 3.90
CA GLY A 136 -1.26 -11.75 2.89
C GLY A 136 -1.95 -13.11 2.95
N THR A 137 -1.55 -14.04 2.09
CA THR A 137 -2.09 -15.41 2.07
C THR A 137 -1.92 -16.13 3.39
N ASP A 138 -0.85 -15.84 4.15
CA ASP A 138 -0.55 -16.44 5.46
C ASP A 138 -1.62 -16.17 6.54
N ALA A 139 -2.50 -15.19 6.34
CA ALA A 139 -3.64 -14.97 7.22
C ALA A 139 -4.60 -16.17 7.24
N SER A 140 -4.65 -16.97 6.17
CA SER A 140 -5.46 -18.19 6.09
C SER A 140 -4.96 -19.28 7.04
N ASP A 141 -3.67 -19.31 7.37
CA ASP A 141 -3.04 -20.29 8.24
C ASP A 141 -3.16 -19.93 9.73
N GLN A 142 -3.71 -18.73 10.02
CA GLN A 142 -3.92 -18.21 11.37
C GLN A 142 -5.41 -18.16 11.69
N PRO A 143 -5.98 -19.15 12.41
CA PRO A 143 -7.44 -19.25 12.61
C PRO A 143 -8.07 -18.00 13.23
N LEU A 144 -7.37 -17.32 14.16
CA LEU A 144 -7.87 -16.09 14.79
C LEU A 144 -7.85 -14.89 13.82
N ALA A 145 -6.79 -14.73 13.05
CA ALA A 145 -6.71 -13.68 12.03
C ALA A 145 -7.77 -13.88 10.94
N LEU A 146 -7.95 -15.13 10.47
CA LEU A 146 -9.00 -15.46 9.50
C LEU A 146 -10.41 -15.23 10.05
N ALA A 147 -10.65 -15.53 11.34
CA ALA A 147 -11.93 -15.26 12.00
C ALA A 147 -12.20 -13.75 12.08
N ASP A 148 -11.16 -12.97 12.35
CA ASP A 148 -11.22 -11.51 12.40
C ASP A 148 -11.54 -10.92 11.01
N LEU A 149 -10.84 -11.34 9.96
CA LEU A 149 -11.16 -10.96 8.57
C LEU A 149 -12.62 -11.27 8.20
N LYS A 150 -13.12 -12.44 8.59
CA LYS A 150 -14.53 -12.79 8.37
C LYS A 150 -15.49 -11.88 9.14
N ARG A 151 -15.10 -11.42 10.33
CA ARG A 151 -15.87 -10.45 11.12
C ARG A 151 -15.87 -9.08 10.42
N GLU A 152 -14.72 -8.61 9.98
CA GLU A 152 -14.56 -7.33 9.27
C GLU A 152 -15.37 -7.31 7.97
N ALA A 153 -15.29 -8.36 7.15
CA ALA A 153 -16.07 -8.48 5.93
C ALA A 153 -17.60 -8.42 6.19
N ARG A 154 -18.08 -9.01 7.31
CA ARG A 154 -19.49 -8.87 7.70
C ARG A 154 -19.84 -7.44 8.09
N LEU A 155 -18.98 -6.78 8.87
CA LEU A 155 -19.17 -5.38 9.28
C LEU A 155 -19.14 -4.43 8.07
N ALA A 156 -18.25 -4.65 7.12
CA ALA A 156 -18.21 -3.90 5.88
C ALA A 156 -19.56 -3.97 5.11
N GLY A 157 -20.27 -5.08 5.21
CA GLY A 157 -21.61 -5.22 4.64
C GLY A 157 -22.65 -4.21 5.15
N PHE A 158 -22.43 -3.59 6.31
CA PHE A 158 -23.29 -2.52 6.85
C PHE A 158 -22.96 -1.12 6.32
N THR A 159 -21.87 -0.96 5.58
CA THR A 159 -21.44 0.35 5.05
C THR A 159 -22.50 1.07 4.21
N PRO A 160 -23.34 0.39 3.36
CA PRO A 160 -24.41 1.08 2.63
C PRO A 160 -25.45 1.72 3.56
N PHE A 161 -25.80 1.04 4.65
CA PHE A 161 -26.70 1.59 5.68
C PHE A 161 -26.03 2.76 6.42
N ALA A 162 -24.82 2.58 6.90
CA ALA A 162 -24.05 3.64 7.57
C ALA A 162 -23.93 4.90 6.68
N ARG A 163 -23.72 4.70 5.38
CA ARG A 163 -23.74 5.78 4.40
C ARG A 163 -25.10 6.45 4.28
N ALA A 164 -26.18 5.68 4.19
CA ALA A 164 -27.53 6.22 4.04
C ALA A 164 -27.93 7.13 5.21
N VAL A 165 -27.48 6.81 6.43
CA VAL A 165 -27.71 7.62 7.63
C VAL A 165 -26.59 8.64 7.92
N GLY A 166 -25.60 8.75 7.03
CA GLY A 166 -24.53 9.75 7.11
C GLY A 166 -23.34 9.42 8.02
N LEU A 167 -23.33 8.25 8.66
CA LEU A 167 -22.24 7.85 9.57
C LEU A 167 -20.87 7.75 8.89
N THR A 168 -20.80 7.37 7.61
CA THR A 168 -19.53 7.31 6.87
C THR A 168 -18.83 8.66 6.73
N ARG A 169 -19.55 9.77 6.96
CA ARG A 169 -18.96 11.13 6.96
C ARG A 169 -18.09 11.39 8.19
N LEU A 170 -18.24 10.59 9.24
CA LEU A 170 -17.46 10.70 10.46
C LEU A 170 -16.11 9.98 10.36
N VAL A 171 -15.99 8.96 9.48
CA VAL A 171 -14.78 8.16 9.35
C VAL A 171 -13.55 9.02 9.03
N PRO A 172 -13.57 9.92 8.02
CA PRO A 172 -12.42 10.76 7.72
C PRO A 172 -12.07 11.79 8.79
N LEU A 173 -12.98 12.05 9.73
CA LEU A 173 -12.71 12.97 10.86
C LEU A 173 -11.92 12.32 11.99
N LEU A 174 -11.84 10.97 11.98
CA LEU A 174 -11.12 10.20 12.98
C LEU A 174 -9.64 10.02 12.61
N ASP A 175 -9.30 10.21 11.33
CA ASP A 175 -7.97 9.94 10.75
C ASP A 175 -7.45 11.13 9.90
N ASP A 176 -7.78 12.37 10.24
CA ASP A 176 -7.46 13.53 9.38
C ASP A 176 -5.99 13.97 9.53
N ILE A 177 -5.08 13.15 9.02
CA ILE A 177 -3.65 13.47 8.86
C ILE A 177 -3.35 13.54 7.36
N SER A 178 -4.01 14.43 6.63
CA SER A 178 -3.73 14.62 5.21
C SER A 178 -2.88 15.87 5.00
N PRO A 179 -1.77 15.79 4.23
CA PRO A 179 -0.83 16.90 4.08
C PRO A 179 -1.47 18.09 3.37
N THR A 180 -2.48 17.84 2.54
CA THR A 180 -3.15 18.87 1.75
C THR A 180 -4.67 18.76 1.85
N ALA A 181 -5.36 19.88 1.64
CA ALA A 181 -6.82 19.91 1.56
C ALA A 181 -7.36 19.02 0.41
N GLU A 182 -6.60 18.84 -0.65
CA GLU A 182 -6.94 17.95 -1.76
C GLU A 182 -6.91 16.48 -1.35
N ALA A 183 -5.83 16.01 -0.70
CA ALA A 183 -5.72 14.64 -0.21
C ALA A 183 -6.84 14.33 0.78
N ALA A 184 -7.14 15.25 1.72
CA ALA A 184 -8.26 15.13 2.65
C ALA A 184 -9.62 15.04 1.93
N ALA A 185 -9.83 15.86 0.88
CA ALA A 185 -11.05 15.80 0.08
C ALA A 185 -11.19 14.48 -0.69
N ARG A 186 -10.10 13.92 -1.18
CA ARG A 186 -10.06 12.62 -1.88
C ARG A 186 -10.35 11.46 -0.92
N ARG A 187 -9.74 11.45 0.28
CA ARG A 187 -10.06 10.50 1.36
C ARG A 187 -11.55 10.56 1.72
N ARG A 188 -12.11 11.75 1.92
CA ARG A 188 -13.55 11.91 2.18
C ARG A 188 -14.42 11.34 1.07
N ARG A 189 -14.04 11.52 -0.21
CA ARG A 189 -14.78 10.92 -1.35
C ARG A 189 -14.77 9.40 -1.31
N ALA A 190 -13.65 8.77 -0.98
CA ALA A 190 -13.56 7.32 -0.87
C ALA A 190 -14.60 6.77 0.12
N TRP A 191 -14.76 7.42 1.28
CA TRP A 191 -15.70 7.02 2.33
C TRP A 191 -17.15 7.52 2.16
N THR A 192 -17.41 8.47 1.25
CA THR A 192 -18.76 9.04 1.07
C THR A 192 -19.32 8.83 -0.33
N GLY A 193 -18.47 8.61 -1.32
CA GLY A 193 -18.84 8.45 -2.71
C GLY A 193 -19.58 7.13 -2.97
N ARG A 194 -20.72 7.18 -3.69
CA ARG A 194 -21.49 5.96 -4.04
C ARG A 194 -20.66 4.95 -4.83
N ALA A 195 -19.88 5.45 -5.80
CA ALA A 195 -19.05 4.60 -6.65
C ALA A 195 -17.94 3.94 -5.85
N SER A 196 -17.21 4.71 -5.04
CA SER A 196 -16.11 4.23 -4.22
C SER A 196 -16.57 3.18 -3.20
N ILE A 197 -17.68 3.43 -2.49
CA ILE A 197 -18.23 2.47 -1.54
C ILE A 197 -18.69 1.19 -2.26
N ARG A 198 -19.32 1.31 -3.45
CA ARG A 198 -19.71 0.13 -4.23
C ARG A 198 -18.48 -0.68 -4.65
N ALA A 199 -17.45 -0.02 -5.17
CA ALA A 199 -16.20 -0.65 -5.57
C ALA A 199 -15.54 -1.36 -4.39
N ALA A 200 -15.35 -0.67 -3.27
CA ALA A 200 -14.76 -1.23 -2.05
C ALA A 200 -15.54 -2.44 -1.51
N LEU A 201 -16.87 -2.39 -1.51
CA LEU A 201 -17.68 -3.53 -1.07
C LEU A 201 -17.61 -4.73 -2.02
N GLN A 202 -17.39 -4.51 -3.31
CA GLN A 202 -17.15 -5.60 -4.26
C GLN A 202 -15.76 -6.22 -4.01
N GLU A 203 -14.75 -5.41 -3.72
CA GLU A 203 -13.41 -5.85 -3.32
C GLU A 203 -13.49 -6.68 -2.03
N GLU A 204 -14.16 -6.19 -0.99
CA GLU A 204 -14.33 -6.89 0.27
C GLU A 204 -15.01 -8.26 0.11
N ARG A 205 -16.04 -8.36 -0.74
CA ARG A 205 -16.72 -9.63 -1.03
C ARG A 205 -15.82 -10.62 -1.75
N ALA A 206 -14.93 -10.13 -2.61
CA ALA A 206 -13.98 -10.93 -3.37
C ALA A 206 -12.71 -11.27 -2.57
N PHE A 207 -12.45 -10.57 -1.46
CA PHE A 207 -11.18 -10.65 -0.72
C PHE A 207 -10.95 -12.03 -0.10
N LEU A 208 -11.88 -12.52 0.72
CA LEU A 208 -11.76 -13.82 1.39
C LEU A 208 -11.61 -15.00 0.42
N PRO A 209 -12.46 -15.14 -0.65
CA PRO A 209 -12.23 -16.13 -1.69
C PRO A 209 -10.89 -15.89 -2.42
N GLY A 210 -10.48 -14.63 -2.52
CA GLY A 210 -9.24 -14.22 -3.17
C GLY A 210 -7.98 -14.70 -2.47
N LEU A 211 -7.99 -14.89 -1.15
CA LEU A 211 -6.85 -15.46 -0.40
C LEU A 211 -6.42 -16.80 -1.01
N ALA A 212 -7.38 -17.73 -1.17
CA ALA A 212 -7.11 -19.03 -1.76
C ALA A 212 -6.70 -18.93 -3.24
N ALA A 213 -7.26 -17.98 -3.99
CA ALA A 213 -6.89 -17.77 -5.39
C ALA A 213 -5.46 -17.24 -5.54
N VAL A 214 -5.01 -16.38 -4.64
CA VAL A 214 -3.60 -15.90 -4.62
C VAL A 214 -2.68 -17.01 -4.13
N ASP A 215 -3.08 -17.78 -3.14
CA ASP A 215 -2.29 -18.91 -2.63
C ASP A 215 -2.05 -19.99 -3.69
N ALA A 216 -3.01 -20.20 -4.60
CA ALA A 216 -2.88 -21.11 -5.73
C ALA A 216 -1.89 -20.62 -6.84
N LEU A 217 -1.43 -19.37 -6.80
CA LEU A 217 -0.38 -18.88 -7.69
C LEU A 217 0.98 -19.49 -7.31
N PRO A 218 1.98 -19.47 -8.24
CA PRO A 218 3.34 -19.85 -7.89
C PRO A 218 3.82 -19.12 -6.62
N PRO A 219 4.59 -19.76 -5.74
CA PRO A 219 5.02 -19.14 -4.49
C PRO A 219 5.89 -17.92 -4.76
N LEU A 220 5.88 -16.97 -3.81
CA LEU A 220 6.77 -15.81 -3.84
C LEU A 220 8.23 -16.30 -3.92
N ARG A 221 8.98 -15.77 -4.88
CA ARG A 221 10.39 -16.17 -5.04
C ARG A 221 11.24 -15.68 -3.87
N PRO A 222 12.01 -16.56 -3.20
CA PRO A 222 12.85 -16.17 -2.07
C PRO A 222 13.87 -15.07 -2.40
N ALA A 223 14.31 -14.95 -3.63
CA ALA A 223 15.25 -13.93 -4.09
C ALA A 223 14.69 -12.51 -4.08
N ILE A 224 13.34 -12.34 -4.04
CA ILE A 224 12.72 -11.02 -3.89
C ILE A 224 12.93 -10.55 -2.45
N PRO A 225 13.60 -9.38 -2.22
CA PRO A 225 13.74 -8.84 -0.88
C PRO A 225 12.38 -8.40 -0.34
N VAL A 226 12.13 -8.70 0.93
CA VAL A 226 10.87 -8.40 1.61
C VAL A 226 11.13 -7.57 2.88
N ALA A 227 10.49 -6.42 2.97
CA ALA A 227 10.39 -5.67 4.21
C ALA A 227 8.95 -5.72 4.74
N VAL A 228 8.79 -5.94 6.03
CA VAL A 228 7.50 -5.96 6.72
C VAL A 228 7.53 -4.91 7.82
N ILE A 229 6.52 -4.09 7.86
CA ILE A 229 6.29 -3.11 8.93
C ILE A 229 5.01 -3.52 9.65
N VAL A 230 5.12 -3.81 10.93
CA VAL A 230 4.02 -4.28 11.79
C VAL A 230 3.61 -3.14 12.72
N ALA A 231 2.33 -2.78 12.71
CA ALA A 231 1.76 -1.85 13.68
C ALA A 231 1.80 -2.45 15.09
N SER A 232 1.67 -1.60 16.10
CA SER A 232 1.69 -2.01 17.51
C SER A 232 0.71 -3.15 17.77
N ARG A 233 1.26 -4.28 18.22
CA ARG A 233 0.51 -5.48 18.63
C ARG A 233 0.81 -5.77 20.10
N ALA A 234 -0.24 -6.12 20.85
CA ALA A 234 -0.10 -6.53 22.23
C ALA A 234 0.30 -8.02 22.29
N PRO A 235 1.54 -8.36 22.66
CA PRO A 235 2.06 -9.74 22.55
C PRO A 235 1.35 -10.74 23.47
N ASP A 236 0.66 -10.27 24.50
CA ASP A 236 -0.16 -11.05 25.42
C ASP A 236 -1.53 -11.44 24.82
N LYS A 237 -2.02 -10.73 23.79
CA LYS A 237 -3.30 -11.02 23.15
C LYS A 237 -3.16 -12.08 22.05
N PRO A 238 -3.96 -13.17 22.11
CA PRO A 238 -3.88 -14.25 21.11
C PRO A 238 -4.13 -13.78 19.68
N LEU A 239 -5.08 -12.86 19.48
CA LEU A 239 -5.40 -12.30 18.16
C LEU A 239 -4.22 -11.50 17.59
N ASP A 240 -3.59 -10.64 18.39
CA ASP A 240 -2.46 -9.83 17.95
C ASP A 240 -1.25 -10.71 17.61
N ARG A 241 -1.02 -11.82 18.35
CA ARG A 241 0.00 -12.81 17.98
C ARG A 241 -0.30 -13.50 16.66
N ALA A 242 -1.56 -13.84 16.40
CA ALA A 242 -1.96 -14.47 15.15
C ALA A 242 -1.76 -13.53 13.96
N TRP A 243 -2.14 -12.26 14.10
CA TRP A 243 -1.88 -11.25 13.09
C TRP A 243 -0.40 -11.06 12.83
N ARG A 244 0.39 -10.85 13.88
CA ARG A 244 1.84 -10.69 13.72
C ARG A 244 2.48 -11.91 13.04
N ALA A 245 2.05 -13.12 13.38
CA ALA A 245 2.56 -14.33 12.74
C ALA A 245 2.26 -14.37 11.24
N ALA A 246 1.05 -13.98 10.83
CA ALA A 246 0.67 -13.88 9.42
C ALA A 246 1.47 -12.81 8.67
N GLU A 247 1.60 -11.62 9.25
CA GLU A 247 2.26 -10.46 8.63
C GLU A 247 3.75 -10.70 8.38
N VAL A 248 4.45 -11.35 9.33
CA VAL A 248 5.91 -11.57 9.21
C VAL A 248 6.28 -12.82 8.42
N ALA A 249 5.33 -13.71 8.12
CA ALA A 249 5.61 -14.97 7.44
C ALA A 249 6.30 -14.81 6.07
N PRO A 250 5.94 -13.84 5.22
CA PRO A 250 6.65 -13.60 3.95
C PRO A 250 8.14 -13.28 4.15
N ALA A 251 8.47 -12.47 5.17
CA ALA A 251 9.87 -12.17 5.53
C ALA A 251 10.63 -13.43 5.95
N GLY A 252 9.94 -14.37 6.63
CA GLY A 252 10.52 -15.66 7.03
C GLY A 252 11.00 -16.53 5.85
N ARG A 253 10.41 -16.35 4.66
CA ARG A 253 10.71 -17.12 3.44
C ARG A 253 11.66 -16.41 2.47
N ALA A 254 11.89 -15.11 2.65
CA ALA A 254 12.77 -14.34 1.78
C ALA A 254 14.25 -14.53 2.12
N CYS A 255 15.13 -14.50 1.08
CA CYS A 255 16.56 -14.50 1.27
C CYS A 255 17.07 -13.25 1.98
N ARG A 256 16.50 -12.09 1.63
CA ARG A 256 16.73 -10.80 2.30
C ARG A 256 15.43 -10.35 2.93
N ALA A 257 15.42 -10.16 4.22
CA ALA A 257 14.25 -9.77 4.98
C ALA A 257 14.55 -8.70 6.02
N LEU A 258 13.64 -7.72 6.14
CA LEU A 258 13.59 -6.73 7.20
C LEU A 258 12.23 -6.80 7.88
N VAL A 259 12.19 -6.75 9.20
CA VAL A 259 10.94 -6.63 9.98
C VAL A 259 11.09 -5.46 10.94
N LEU A 260 10.18 -4.51 10.85
CA LEU A 260 10.11 -3.34 11.71
C LEU A 260 8.81 -3.41 12.52
N ASP A 261 8.91 -3.43 13.84
CA ASP A 261 7.77 -3.23 14.74
C ASP A 261 7.71 -1.73 15.09
N VAL A 262 6.60 -1.07 14.74
CA VAL A 262 6.44 0.37 14.91
C VAL A 262 5.29 0.72 15.84
N PHE A 263 5.41 1.85 16.54
CA PHE A 263 4.36 2.32 17.44
C PHE A 263 3.33 3.17 16.68
N ALA A 264 2.36 2.51 16.07
CA ALA A 264 1.26 3.13 15.34
C ALA A 264 0.01 2.26 15.41
N SER A 265 -1.15 2.82 15.07
CA SER A 265 -2.36 2.05 14.78
C SER A 265 -2.36 1.62 13.31
N HIS A 266 -3.19 0.63 12.98
CA HIS A 266 -3.40 0.18 11.59
C HIS A 266 -3.72 1.32 10.62
N THR A 267 -4.54 2.28 11.05
CA THR A 267 -5.01 3.39 10.21
C THR A 267 -4.03 4.54 10.12
N SER A 268 -3.22 4.78 11.18
CA SER A 268 -2.29 5.91 11.23
C SER A 268 -0.88 5.58 10.73
N ILE A 269 -0.57 4.33 10.44
CA ILE A 269 0.80 3.88 10.17
C ILE A 269 1.43 4.57 8.95
N LEU A 270 0.66 4.84 7.91
CA LEU A 270 1.14 5.50 6.69
C LEU A 270 1.50 6.98 6.92
N ASP A 271 0.86 7.62 7.88
CA ASP A 271 1.08 9.02 8.21
C ASP A 271 2.09 9.16 9.36
N ALA A 272 1.88 8.42 10.46
CA ALA A 272 2.70 8.52 11.67
C ALA A 272 4.10 7.90 11.49
N GLN A 273 4.22 6.88 10.65
CA GLN A 273 5.45 6.11 10.43
C GLN A 273 5.92 6.18 8.96
N ARG A 274 5.61 7.29 8.27
CA ARG A 274 6.02 7.49 6.88
C ARG A 274 7.54 7.35 6.68
N GLY A 275 8.32 7.75 7.69
CA GLY A 275 9.78 7.62 7.69
C GLY A 275 10.22 6.16 7.65
N ASP A 276 9.63 5.30 8.49
CA ASP A 276 9.92 3.86 8.51
C ASP A 276 9.53 3.18 7.21
N VAL A 277 8.41 3.62 6.59
CA VAL A 277 8.01 3.12 5.27
C VAL A 277 9.03 3.52 4.20
N ALA A 278 9.49 4.78 4.21
CA ALA A 278 10.51 5.26 3.27
C ALA A 278 11.87 4.57 3.50
N GLU A 279 12.22 4.26 4.74
CA GLU A 279 13.40 3.47 5.11
C GLU A 279 13.30 2.04 4.58
N ALA A 280 12.18 1.35 4.81
CA ALA A 280 11.94 0.01 4.32
C ALA A 280 12.03 -0.08 2.78
N VAL A 281 11.50 0.91 2.07
CA VAL A 281 11.64 1.04 0.61
C VAL A 281 13.11 1.21 0.22
N GLY A 282 13.87 2.07 0.89
CA GLY A 282 15.30 2.26 0.66
C GLY A 282 16.10 1.00 0.93
N TRP A 283 15.77 0.26 1.99
CA TRP A 283 16.41 -1.01 2.31
C TRP A 283 16.15 -2.07 1.23
N VAL A 284 14.90 -2.22 0.79
CA VAL A 284 14.53 -3.14 -0.32
C VAL A 284 15.26 -2.75 -1.61
N ALA A 285 15.41 -1.45 -1.89
CA ALA A 285 16.14 -0.92 -3.03
C ALA A 285 17.66 -1.18 -2.96
N GLY A 286 18.19 -1.61 -1.80
CA GLY A 286 19.62 -1.78 -1.58
C GLY A 286 20.38 -0.47 -1.33
N GLU A 287 19.68 0.60 -0.99
CA GLU A 287 20.27 1.93 -0.71
C GLU A 287 20.87 2.01 0.71
N GLN A 288 20.48 1.10 1.60
CA GLN A 288 20.96 1.10 2.99
C GLN A 288 21.41 -0.31 3.39
N PRO A 289 22.57 -0.44 4.07
CA PRO A 289 22.94 -1.63 4.80
C PRO A 289 22.11 -1.66 6.09
N GLY A 290 20.89 -2.18 6.05
CA GLY A 290 20.05 -2.33 7.24
C GLY A 290 20.35 -3.62 8.00
N GLU A 291 19.92 -3.71 9.27
CA GLU A 291 20.01 -4.90 10.13
C GLU A 291 19.10 -6.06 9.67
N GLY A 292 18.79 -6.15 8.39
CA GLY A 292 17.99 -7.22 7.82
C GLY A 292 18.73 -8.57 7.85
N VAL A 293 17.94 -9.63 7.88
CA VAL A 293 18.46 -11.01 7.81
C VAL A 293 18.76 -11.38 6.36
N GLN A 294 19.97 -11.89 6.12
CA GLN A 294 20.38 -12.45 4.83
C GLN A 294 20.58 -13.96 4.99
N ARG A 295 19.83 -14.79 4.25
CA ARG A 295 19.79 -16.26 4.41
C ARG A 295 20.34 -17.03 3.19
N CYS A 296 20.43 -16.42 2.01
CA CYS A 296 20.90 -17.13 0.82
C CYS A 296 22.16 -16.53 0.21
#